data_8ab4313a5485b0f0e6a02dda126a69a0
#
_entry.id   8ab4313a5485b0f0e6a02dda126a69a0
#
_cell.length_a   1.000
_cell.length_b   1.000
_cell.length_c   1.000
_cell.angle_alpha   90.00
_cell.angle_beta   90.00
_cell.angle_gamma   90.00
#
_symmetry.space_group_name_H-M   'P 1'
#
loop_
_entity.id
_entity.type
_entity.pdbx_description
1 polymer ?
#
loop_
_entity_poly.entity_id
_entity_poly.type
_entity_poly.pdbx_seq_one_letter_code
_entity_poly.pdbx_strand_id
1 'polypeptide(L)'
;MKHLTITVPCFNSEQYLKRCLDSLVAGGNEVEIIVVNDGSTDHTGEIAEQYCRQFPDIVTVVHKENGGHGSGVNIGLALATGKYFKVVDSDDWLEEKAFF
;
A
#
# COMPACT_ATOMS: atom_id res chain seq x y z
N MET A 1 9.94 -10.58 11.56
CA MET A 1 10.12 -10.61 10.09
C MET A 1 8.77 -10.64 9.40
N LYS A 2 8.62 -9.86 8.35
CA LYS A 2 7.36 -9.85 7.60
C LYS A 2 7.30 -11.06 6.66
N HIS A 3 6.11 -11.64 6.54
CA HIS A 3 5.87 -12.76 5.63
C HIS A 3 5.59 -12.28 4.21
N LEU A 4 4.80 -11.24 4.08
CA LEU A 4 4.34 -10.72 2.80
C LEU A 4 4.48 -9.21 2.74
N THR A 5 5.10 -8.71 1.69
CA THR A 5 5.08 -7.28 1.37
C THR A 5 4.09 -7.04 0.25
N ILE A 6 3.17 -6.11 0.49
CA ILE A 6 2.21 -5.68 -0.52
C ILE A 6 2.51 -4.22 -0.85
N THR A 7 2.81 -3.93 -2.11
CA THR A 7 2.93 -2.55 -2.55
C THR A 7 1.62 -2.10 -3.21
N VAL A 8 1.19 -0.90 -2.87
CA VAL A 8 -0.04 -0.31 -3.38
C VAL A 8 0.32 0.99 -4.09
N PRO A 9 0.62 0.92 -5.40
CA PRO A 9 0.81 2.14 -6.17
C PRO A 9 -0.55 2.82 -6.34
N CYS A 10 -0.61 4.11 -6.06
CA CYS A 10 -1.87 4.85 -6.15
C CYS A 10 -1.68 6.23 -6.76
N PHE A 11 -2.68 6.66 -7.50
CA PHE A 11 -2.75 7.98 -8.10
C PHE A 11 -4.20 8.42 -8.14
N ASN A 12 -4.53 9.50 -7.42
CA ASN A 12 -5.89 10.04 -7.34
C ASN A 12 -6.93 8.95 -7.03
N SER A 13 -6.67 8.20 -5.95
CA SER A 13 -7.45 7.02 -5.57
C SER A 13 -8.28 7.24 -4.31
N GLU A 14 -8.62 8.49 -3.96
CA GLU A 14 -9.30 8.78 -2.70
C GLU A 14 -10.62 8.04 -2.51
N GLN A 15 -11.31 7.68 -3.60
CA GLN A 15 -12.58 6.95 -3.53
C GLN A 15 -12.40 5.49 -3.15
N TYR A 16 -11.22 4.91 -3.38
CA TYR A 16 -11.00 3.47 -3.29
C TYR A 16 -9.95 3.09 -2.25
N LEU A 17 -9.02 3.99 -1.93
CA LEU A 17 -7.85 3.65 -1.14
C LEU A 17 -8.20 3.14 0.25
N LYS A 18 -9.16 3.76 0.93
CA LYS A 18 -9.59 3.33 2.25
C LYS A 18 -10.05 1.87 2.23
N ARG A 19 -10.89 1.50 1.29
CA ARG A 19 -11.39 0.14 1.14
C ARG A 19 -10.26 -0.85 0.86
N CYS A 20 -9.34 -0.46 -0.01
CA CYS A 20 -8.16 -1.26 -0.32
C CYS A 20 -7.34 -1.50 0.95
N LEU A 21 -6.96 -0.45 1.67
CA LEU A 21 -6.13 -0.58 2.85
C LEU A 21 -6.84 -1.32 3.99
N ASP A 22 -8.14 -1.10 4.17
CA ASP A 22 -8.90 -1.84 5.19
C ASP A 22 -8.82 -3.36 4.94
N SER A 23 -8.89 -3.78 3.68
CA SER A 23 -8.77 -5.20 3.35
C SER A 23 -7.37 -5.75 3.60
N LEU A 24 -6.35 -4.93 3.40
CA LEU A 24 -4.96 -5.36 3.51
C LEU A 24 -4.48 -5.41 4.96
N VAL A 25 -4.88 -4.46 5.82
CA VAL A 25 -4.46 -4.47 7.22
C VAL A 25 -5.05 -5.64 7.99
N ALA A 26 -6.08 -6.30 7.46
CA ALA A 26 -6.63 -7.51 8.04
C ALA A 26 -5.61 -8.66 8.11
N GLY A 27 -4.53 -8.60 7.33
CA GLY A 27 -3.44 -9.58 7.38
C GLY A 27 -2.58 -9.51 8.64
N GLY A 28 -2.73 -8.47 9.44
CA GLY A 28 -2.02 -8.33 10.71
C GLY A 28 -0.54 -7.98 10.56
N ASN A 29 0.21 -8.22 11.64
CA ASN A 29 1.61 -7.78 11.72
C ASN A 29 2.58 -8.56 10.83
N GLU A 30 2.15 -9.66 10.22
CA GLU A 30 2.98 -10.40 9.28
C GLU A 30 3.00 -9.79 7.88
N VAL A 31 2.16 -8.78 7.65
CA VAL A 31 2.04 -8.09 6.37
C VAL A 31 2.71 -6.72 6.47
N GLU A 32 3.48 -6.39 5.46
CA GLU A 32 4.02 -5.04 5.26
C GLU A 32 3.30 -4.43 4.06
N ILE A 33 2.73 -3.25 4.26
CA ILE A 33 2.01 -2.53 3.20
C ILE A 33 2.79 -1.27 2.87
N ILE A 34 3.25 -1.15 1.64
CA ILE A 34 3.96 0.04 1.17
C ILE A 34 3.06 0.76 0.20
N VAL A 35 2.50 1.87 0.63
CA VAL A 35 1.65 2.73 -0.22
C VAL A 35 2.56 3.71 -0.94
N VAL A 36 2.57 3.66 -2.26
CA VAL A 36 3.34 4.61 -3.06
C VAL A 36 2.38 5.60 -3.70
N ASN A 37 2.37 6.81 -3.18
CA ASN A 37 1.54 7.90 -3.68
C ASN A 37 2.25 8.57 -4.86
N ASP A 38 1.76 8.33 -6.06
CA ASP A 38 2.39 8.74 -7.32
C ASP A 38 1.93 10.14 -7.76
N GLY A 39 2.16 11.13 -6.91
CA GLY A 39 1.87 12.52 -7.24
C GLY A 39 0.38 12.86 -7.24
N SER A 40 -0.42 12.23 -6.37
CA SER A 40 -1.86 12.51 -6.29
C SER A 40 -2.14 13.95 -5.91
N THR A 41 -3.17 14.52 -6.55
CA THR A 41 -3.62 15.89 -6.30
C THR A 41 -4.90 15.94 -5.45
N ASP A 42 -5.48 14.79 -5.14
CA ASP A 42 -6.66 14.64 -4.28
C ASP A 42 -6.24 14.30 -2.83
N HIS A 43 -7.14 13.71 -2.04
CA HIS A 43 -6.88 13.35 -0.65
C HIS A 43 -6.20 11.98 -0.47
N THR A 44 -5.74 11.35 -1.56
CA THR A 44 -5.08 10.05 -1.51
C THR A 44 -3.91 10.04 -0.51
N GLY A 45 -3.04 11.04 -0.57
CA GLY A 45 -1.89 11.14 0.33
C GLY A 45 -2.29 11.25 1.79
N GLU A 46 -3.34 12.02 2.10
CA GLU A 46 -3.84 12.18 3.46
C GLU A 46 -4.41 10.88 4.01
N ILE A 47 -5.15 10.14 3.18
CA ILE A 47 -5.69 8.83 3.57
C ILE A 47 -4.56 7.85 3.88
N ALA A 48 -3.55 7.80 3.03
CA ALA A 48 -2.39 6.93 3.24
C ALA A 48 -1.68 7.27 4.55
N GLU A 49 -1.49 8.56 4.84
CA GLU A 49 -0.86 9.02 6.08
C GLU A 49 -1.67 8.63 7.32
N GLN A 50 -3.00 8.70 7.25
CA GLN A 50 -3.86 8.25 8.35
C GLN A 50 -3.62 6.78 8.67
N TYR A 51 -3.53 5.94 7.65
CA TYR A 51 -3.29 4.50 7.86
C TYR A 51 -1.88 4.23 8.39
N CYS A 52 -0.89 4.99 7.95
CA CYS A 52 0.47 4.89 8.49
C CYS A 52 0.49 5.22 9.99
N ARG A 53 -0.21 6.27 10.41
CA ARG A 53 -0.29 6.65 11.83
C ARG A 53 -1.06 5.63 12.65
N GLN A 54 -2.11 5.05 12.09
CA GLN A 54 -2.96 4.07 12.79
C GLN A 54 -2.29 2.70 12.87
N PHE A 55 -1.53 2.32 11.84
CA PHE A 55 -0.89 1.01 11.75
C PHE A 55 0.61 1.17 11.44
N PRO A 56 1.39 1.78 12.35
CA PRO A 56 2.78 2.13 12.05
C PRO A 56 3.70 0.93 11.83
N ASP A 57 3.33 -0.25 12.37
CA ASP A 57 4.11 -1.48 12.18
C ASP A 57 3.74 -2.23 10.89
N ILE A 58 2.71 -1.78 10.20
CA ILE A 58 2.18 -2.45 9.01
C ILE A 58 2.30 -1.56 7.77
N VAL A 59 1.92 -0.29 7.87
CA VAL A 59 1.79 0.61 6.73
C VAL A 59 2.92 1.63 6.68
N THR A 60 3.59 1.67 5.54
CA THR A 60 4.60 2.69 5.20
C THR A 60 4.10 3.45 3.98
N VAL A 61 4.31 4.76 3.97
CA VAL A 61 3.89 5.62 2.85
C VAL A 61 5.09 6.28 2.22
N VAL A 62 5.14 6.25 0.88
CA VAL A 62 6.13 6.98 0.10
C VAL A 62 5.38 7.94 -0.82
N HIS A 63 5.69 9.22 -0.71
CA HIS A 63 5.17 10.25 -1.62
C HIS A 63 6.23 10.56 -2.67
N LYS A 64 5.83 10.61 -3.93
CA LYS A 64 6.75 10.90 -5.04
C LYS A 64 6.06 11.71 -6.11
N GLU A 65 6.84 12.32 -7.01
CA GLU A 65 6.30 12.94 -8.20
C GLU A 65 5.73 11.88 -9.13
N ASN A 66 4.71 12.24 -9.91
CA ASN A 66 4.08 11.31 -10.83
C ASN A 66 5.10 10.72 -11.81
N GLY A 67 5.24 9.42 -11.81
CA GLY A 67 6.17 8.69 -12.67
C GLY A 67 5.56 7.43 -13.26
N GLY A 68 4.26 7.21 -13.01
CA GLY A 68 3.53 6.07 -13.53
C GLY A 68 3.57 4.84 -12.63
N HIS A 69 2.73 3.88 -12.95
CA HIS A 69 2.50 2.66 -12.16
C HIS A 69 3.79 1.85 -11.95
N GLY A 70 4.57 1.65 -13.01
CA GLY A 70 5.81 0.86 -12.89
C GLY A 70 6.83 1.46 -11.94
N SER A 71 6.90 2.80 -11.89
CA SER A 71 7.77 3.51 -10.95
C SER A 71 7.38 3.20 -9.50
N GLY A 72 6.07 3.20 -9.19
CA GLY A 72 5.57 2.85 -7.86
C GLY A 72 5.88 1.41 -7.48
N VAL A 73 5.71 0.48 -8.42
CA VAL A 73 6.04 -0.93 -8.19
C VAL A 73 7.53 -1.10 -7.87
N ASN A 74 8.41 -0.44 -8.61
CA ASN A 74 9.85 -0.53 -8.39
C ASN A 74 10.26 0.00 -7.03
N ILE A 75 9.65 1.10 -6.57
CA ILE A 75 9.90 1.65 -5.24
C ILE A 75 9.47 0.65 -4.16
N GLY A 76 8.28 0.10 -4.30
CA GLY A 76 7.78 -0.89 -3.34
C GLY A 76 8.70 -2.12 -3.27
N LEU A 77 9.14 -2.60 -4.42
CA LEU A 77 10.04 -3.74 -4.47
C LEU A 77 11.39 -3.44 -3.79
N ALA A 78 11.94 -2.24 -4.01
CA ALA A 78 13.21 -1.84 -3.41
C ALA A 78 13.12 -1.74 -1.88
N LEU A 79 11.95 -1.40 -1.34
CA LEU A 79 11.74 -1.24 0.11
C LEU A 79 11.22 -2.51 0.78
N ALA A 80 10.83 -3.53 0.02
CA ALA A 80 10.20 -4.73 0.54
C ALA A 80 11.11 -5.49 1.49
N THR A 81 10.57 -5.90 2.65
CA THR A 81 11.27 -6.71 3.63
C THR A 81 10.61 -8.08 3.83
N GLY A 82 9.44 -8.29 3.24
CA GLY A 82 8.71 -9.54 3.37
C GLY A 82 9.35 -10.68 2.57
N LYS A 83 9.03 -11.91 2.97
CA LYS A 83 9.49 -13.09 2.27
C LYS A 83 8.90 -13.19 0.86
N TYR A 84 7.66 -12.75 0.70
CA TYR A 84 6.96 -12.72 -0.59
C TYR A 84 6.54 -11.30 -0.91
N PHE A 85 6.38 -10.99 -2.19
CA PHE A 85 6.04 -9.66 -2.68
C PHE A 85 4.82 -9.73 -3.58
N LYS A 86 3.89 -8.79 -3.39
CA LYS A 86 2.66 -8.71 -4.19
C LYS A 86 2.33 -7.25 -4.49
N VAL A 87 1.77 -7.00 -5.67
CA VAL A 87 1.25 -5.69 -6.06
C VAL A 87 -0.28 -5.74 -6.01
N VAL A 88 -0.88 -4.77 -5.34
CA VAL A 88 -2.33 -4.61 -5.30
C VAL A 88 -2.65 -3.18 -5.73
N ASP A 89 -3.43 -3.03 -6.79
CA ASP A 89 -3.87 -1.71 -7.24
C ASP A 89 -4.82 -1.08 -6.24
N SER A 90 -4.79 0.24 -6.13
CA SER A 90 -5.54 0.97 -5.10
C SER A 90 -7.06 0.89 -5.24
N ASP A 91 -7.57 0.48 -6.39
CA ASP A 91 -9.00 0.23 -6.62
C ASP A 91 -9.40 -1.23 -6.40
N ASP A 92 -8.45 -2.08 -6.00
CA ASP A 92 -8.69 -3.47 -5.67
C ASP A 92 -8.69 -3.68 -4.15
N TRP A 93 -9.09 -4.88 -3.73
CA TRP A 93 -9.02 -5.31 -2.34
C TRP A 93 -8.91 -6.83 -2.29
N LEU A 94 -8.39 -7.35 -1.16
CA LEU A 94 -8.30 -8.79 -0.94
C LEU A 94 -9.33 -9.22 0.08
N GLU A 95 -9.89 -10.43 -0.11
CA GLU A 95 -10.64 -11.08 0.94
C GLU A 95 -9.64 -11.60 1.99
N GLU A 96 -10.04 -11.60 3.25
CA GLU A 96 -9.17 -11.98 4.36
C GLU A 96 -8.51 -13.35 4.16
N LYS A 97 -9.25 -14.31 3.68
CA LYS A 97 -8.76 -15.67 3.43
C LYS A 97 -7.72 -15.77 2.31
N ALA A 98 -7.52 -14.71 1.53
CA ALA A 98 -6.58 -14.71 0.40
C ALA A 98 -5.14 -14.35 0.82
N PHE A 99 -4.90 -14.01 2.09
CA PHE A 99 -3.57 -13.60 2.55
C PHE A 99 -2.59 -14.77 2.61
N PHE A 100 -3.05 -15.90 2.99
CA PHE A 100 -2.23 -17.07 3.20
C PHE A 100 -2.87 -18.30 2.53
#